data_a5ba53a282917f339081dcff030531d4
#
_entry.id   a5ba53a282917f339081dcff030531d4
#
_cell.length_a   1.000
_cell.length_b   1.000
_cell.length_c   1.000
_cell.angle_alpha   90.00
_cell.angle_beta   90.00
_cell.angle_gamma   90.00
#
_symmetry.space_group_name_H-M   'P 1'
#
loop_
_entity.id
_entity.type
_entity.pdbx_description
1 polymer ?
#
loop_
_entity_poly.entity_id
_entity_poly.type
_entity_poly.pdbx_seq_one_letter_code
_entity_poly.pdbx_strand_id
1 'polypeptide(L)'
;MVDGAIGQPGSMLGPPRSVRLRLVRAPNVTLGTDPSLAGLYRARYEGTPPTVRDRGGVVTIEYGPRFRPTDWSRQAADIKLNPSVGWRIEATRGMTGLRADLQGVRLLGMEVEHAASGWELTLARPVGPVQLRFRGGAREVTIHRPAGTAARVQVTGGSSGLTFDDQSYKAVAGEAVWKTSGYDEAADRYDIVFARGVRNVVVDTLDLQAAPPARRLLATVLFTDIVGSTERAQAAGDRRWRELLDAHDEAARRLVGQEGGRRIKSTGDGVLAVFDGPGRAIGCAVALRKELAGIGLEIRAGIHTGELDLRDDDVGGIAVHIAARILAAAGPGEILVSRTVRDLVTGSGIALEDRGTHTLKGLSDPWQLFAAN
;
A
#
# COMPACT_ATOMS: atom_id res chain seq x y z
N MET A 1 14.75 -8.62 -1.55
CA MET A 1 14.14 -7.27 -1.62
C MET A 1 15.24 -6.32 -2.08
N VAL A 2 15.11 -5.74 -3.24
CA VAL A 2 16.10 -4.79 -3.76
C VAL A 2 15.44 -3.42 -3.64
N ASP A 3 15.94 -2.58 -2.73
CA ASP A 3 15.56 -1.17 -2.67
C ASP A 3 16.03 -0.49 -3.96
N GLY A 4 15.06 -0.10 -4.78
CA GLY A 4 15.30 0.57 -6.03
C GLY A 4 15.73 2.01 -5.82
N ALA A 5 16.64 2.46 -6.67
CA ALA A 5 17.28 3.76 -6.67
C ALA A 5 16.36 4.93 -6.33
N ILE A 6 16.77 5.72 -5.35
CA ILE A 6 16.30 7.08 -5.14
C ILE A 6 16.89 7.90 -6.30
N GLY A 7 16.07 8.33 -7.25
CA GLY A 7 16.50 9.28 -8.27
C GLY A 7 16.95 10.58 -7.59
N GLN A 8 18.25 10.81 -7.50
CA GLN A 8 18.78 12.09 -7.03
C GLN A 8 18.53 13.16 -8.09
N PRO A 9 18.08 14.37 -7.71
CA PRO A 9 18.04 15.49 -8.62
C PRO A 9 19.48 15.85 -9.01
N GLY A 10 19.85 15.54 -10.25
CA GLY A 10 21.10 16.07 -10.82
C GLY A 10 21.00 17.58 -10.93
N SER A 11 21.95 18.26 -10.29
CA SER A 11 22.30 19.69 -10.42
C SER A 11 21.26 20.77 -10.11
N MET A 12 21.61 21.68 -9.24
CA MET A 12 21.37 23.13 -9.01
C MET A 12 20.11 23.85 -9.55
N LEU A 13 19.15 23.19 -10.14
CA LEU A 13 17.82 23.71 -10.50
C LEU A 13 16.82 22.84 -9.76
N GLY A 14 15.92 23.42 -9.00
CA GLY A 14 14.92 22.73 -8.19
C GLY A 14 14.22 21.55 -8.90
N PRO A 15 13.43 20.74 -8.22
CA PRO A 15 12.84 19.53 -8.80
C PRO A 15 12.14 19.85 -10.11
N PRO A 16 12.28 18.99 -11.16
CA PRO A 16 11.69 19.26 -12.47
C PRO A 16 10.18 19.46 -12.34
N ARG A 17 9.61 20.46 -13.00
CA ARG A 17 8.17 20.76 -12.95
C ARG A 17 7.30 19.58 -13.45
N SER A 18 7.88 18.70 -14.25
CA SER A 18 7.22 17.52 -14.78
C SER A 18 8.20 16.37 -15.04
N VAL A 19 7.77 15.15 -14.79
CA VAL A 19 8.53 13.91 -15.02
C VAL A 19 7.65 12.92 -15.78
N ARG A 20 8.28 12.13 -16.63
CA ARG A 20 7.64 11.02 -17.35
C ARG A 20 8.03 9.71 -16.72
N LEU A 21 7.02 8.93 -16.28
CA LEU A 21 7.20 7.55 -15.86
C LEU A 21 6.85 6.63 -17.03
N ARG A 22 7.82 5.85 -17.53
CA ARG A 22 7.62 4.88 -18.59
C ARG A 22 7.74 3.46 -18.03
N LEU A 23 6.65 2.71 -18.12
CA LEU A 23 6.55 1.31 -17.71
C LEU A 23 6.58 0.41 -18.96
N VAL A 24 7.55 -0.49 -19.02
CA VAL A 24 7.77 -1.36 -20.20
C VAL A 24 7.69 -2.82 -19.78
N ARG A 25 6.71 -3.56 -20.30
CA ARG A 25 6.48 -4.97 -19.97
C ARG A 25 6.36 -5.24 -18.47
N ALA A 26 5.74 -4.33 -17.72
CA ALA A 26 5.65 -4.42 -16.28
C ALA A 26 4.37 -5.17 -15.85
N PRO A 27 4.47 -6.36 -15.25
CA PRO A 27 3.32 -7.08 -14.69
C PRO A 27 3.05 -6.61 -13.25
N ASN A 28 1.78 -6.65 -12.84
CA ASN A 28 1.35 -6.41 -11.43
C ASN A 28 1.98 -5.16 -10.80
N VAL A 29 1.69 -4.00 -11.40
CA VAL A 29 2.21 -2.72 -10.90
C VAL A 29 1.23 -2.07 -9.95
N THR A 30 1.71 -1.66 -8.78
CA THR A 30 0.99 -0.75 -7.88
C THR A 30 1.66 0.61 -7.92
N LEU A 31 0.88 1.65 -8.25
CA LEU A 31 1.30 3.05 -8.18
C LEU A 31 0.58 3.75 -7.03
N GLY A 32 1.28 4.59 -6.32
CA GLY A 32 0.71 5.42 -5.27
C GLY A 32 1.57 6.65 -5.01
N THR A 33 1.28 7.37 -3.93
CA THR A 33 2.04 8.56 -3.52
C THR A 33 2.75 8.34 -2.19
N ASP A 34 3.83 9.07 -1.99
CA ASP A 34 4.50 9.21 -0.70
C ASP A 34 4.97 10.67 -0.53
N PRO A 35 4.25 11.48 0.27
CA PRO A 35 4.60 12.87 0.51
C PRO A 35 5.94 13.07 1.23
N SER A 36 6.48 12.03 1.85
CA SER A 36 7.77 12.08 2.56
C SER A 36 8.99 11.93 1.64
N LEU A 37 8.77 11.68 0.35
CA LEU A 37 9.86 11.48 -0.62
C LEU A 37 10.64 12.77 -0.85
N ALA A 38 11.94 12.73 -0.56
CA ALA A 38 12.89 13.78 -0.97
C ALA A 38 13.26 13.69 -2.46
N GLY A 39 13.17 12.49 -3.06
CA GLY A 39 13.42 12.21 -4.48
C GLY A 39 12.17 12.20 -5.34
N LEU A 40 12.32 11.80 -6.62
CA LEU A 40 11.21 11.74 -7.56
C LEU A 40 10.25 10.58 -7.26
N TYR A 41 10.79 9.41 -6.92
CA TYR A 41 10.01 8.19 -6.67
C TYR A 41 10.79 7.24 -5.76
N ARG A 42 10.06 6.28 -5.19
CA ARG A 42 10.61 5.08 -4.53
C ARG A 42 9.96 3.86 -5.16
N ALA A 43 10.74 2.82 -5.46
CA ALA A 43 10.20 1.61 -6.02
C ALA A 43 10.71 0.38 -5.28
N ARG A 44 9.83 -0.60 -5.07
CA ARG A 44 10.14 -1.93 -4.54
C ARG A 44 9.75 -2.96 -5.59
N TYR A 45 10.55 -3.98 -5.74
CA TYR A 45 10.34 -5.01 -6.75
C TYR A 45 10.33 -6.39 -6.10
N GLU A 46 9.37 -7.21 -6.50
CA GLU A 46 9.31 -8.62 -6.17
C GLU A 46 9.69 -9.45 -7.39
N GLY A 47 10.43 -10.55 -7.17
CA GLY A 47 10.95 -11.39 -8.25
C GLY A 47 12.22 -10.82 -8.89
N THR A 48 12.38 -10.98 -10.20
CA THR A 48 13.54 -10.47 -10.92
C THR A 48 13.45 -8.96 -11.09
N PRO A 49 14.42 -8.19 -10.61
CA PRO A 49 14.38 -6.73 -10.69
C PRO A 49 14.38 -6.25 -12.15
N PRO A 50 13.62 -5.20 -12.47
CA PRO A 50 13.66 -4.57 -13.79
C PRO A 50 14.94 -3.76 -14.00
N THR A 51 15.21 -3.40 -15.25
CA THR A 51 16.18 -2.36 -15.56
C THR A 51 15.54 -1.00 -15.34
N VAL A 52 16.15 -0.18 -14.50
CA VAL A 52 15.70 1.19 -14.26
C VAL A 52 16.69 2.18 -14.87
N ARG A 53 16.16 3.14 -15.64
CA ARG A 53 16.94 4.22 -16.24
C ARG A 53 16.27 5.57 -15.93
N ASP A 54 17.03 6.51 -15.44
CA ASP A 54 16.59 7.90 -15.20
C ASP A 54 17.46 8.83 -16.05
N ARG A 55 16.87 9.40 -17.09
CA ARG A 55 17.58 10.32 -18.00
C ARG A 55 16.63 11.41 -18.50
N GLY A 56 17.04 12.67 -18.37
CA GLY A 56 16.34 13.80 -18.98
C GLY A 56 14.89 13.98 -18.54
N GLY A 57 14.58 13.68 -17.26
CA GLY A 57 13.21 13.77 -16.75
C GLY A 57 12.30 12.59 -17.18
N VAL A 58 12.90 11.50 -17.66
CA VAL A 58 12.18 10.25 -17.98
C VAL A 58 12.72 9.12 -17.11
N VAL A 59 11.86 8.60 -16.23
CA VAL A 59 12.12 7.38 -15.46
C VAL A 59 11.55 6.20 -16.24
N THR A 60 12.40 5.29 -16.70
CA THR A 60 11.99 4.08 -17.41
C THR A 60 12.23 2.86 -16.55
N ILE A 61 11.17 2.08 -16.31
CA ILE A 61 11.20 0.80 -15.61
C ILE A 61 10.85 -0.29 -16.61
N GLU A 62 11.84 -1.11 -16.97
CA GLU A 62 11.74 -2.09 -18.03
C GLU A 62 12.03 -3.51 -17.54
N TYR A 63 11.05 -4.40 -17.67
CA TYR A 63 11.26 -5.84 -17.45
C TYR A 63 11.79 -6.51 -18.72
N GLY A 64 12.73 -7.44 -18.55
CA GLY A 64 13.42 -8.09 -19.67
C GLY A 64 12.51 -8.96 -20.54
N PRO A 65 12.89 -9.25 -21.80
CA PRO A 65 12.06 -10.00 -22.76
C PRO A 65 11.99 -11.52 -22.48
N ARG A 66 12.76 -12.06 -21.55
CA ARG A 66 12.92 -13.51 -21.31
C ARG A 66 12.01 -14.07 -20.22
N PHE A 67 10.91 -13.39 -19.88
CA PHE A 67 9.96 -13.92 -18.90
C PHE A 67 9.08 -15.00 -19.52
N ARG A 68 9.07 -16.17 -18.88
CA ARG A 68 8.06 -17.20 -19.17
C ARG A 68 6.71 -16.72 -18.61
N PRO A 69 5.58 -17.02 -19.25
CA PRO A 69 4.25 -16.63 -18.75
C PRO A 69 3.99 -17.10 -17.30
N THR A 70 4.63 -18.17 -16.85
CA THR A 70 4.56 -18.72 -15.49
C THR A 70 5.24 -17.84 -14.44
N ASP A 71 6.13 -16.93 -14.84
CA ASP A 71 6.88 -16.08 -13.93
C ASP A 71 6.15 -14.76 -13.64
N TRP A 72 5.15 -14.41 -14.43
CA TRP A 72 4.41 -13.14 -14.32
C TRP A 72 3.64 -12.99 -13.01
N SER A 73 3.10 -14.08 -12.48
CA SER A 73 2.37 -14.07 -11.20
C SER A 73 3.26 -13.80 -9.97
N ARG A 74 4.57 -13.98 -10.12
CA ARG A 74 5.57 -13.77 -9.05
C ARG A 74 6.30 -12.43 -9.17
N GLN A 75 5.97 -11.63 -10.18
CA GLN A 75 6.59 -10.34 -10.41
C GLN A 75 5.63 -9.24 -9.97
N ALA A 76 6.08 -8.34 -9.13
CA ALA A 76 5.33 -7.16 -8.74
C ALA A 76 6.25 -5.94 -8.61
N ALA A 77 5.69 -4.76 -8.82
CA ALA A 77 6.35 -3.49 -8.56
C ALA A 77 5.43 -2.60 -7.74
N ASP A 78 5.90 -2.14 -6.58
CA ASP A 78 5.26 -1.08 -5.81
C ASP A 78 6.06 0.21 -5.98
N ILE A 79 5.45 1.22 -6.59
CA ILE A 79 6.09 2.47 -6.96
C ILE A 79 5.34 3.62 -6.30
N LYS A 80 6.04 4.38 -5.47
CA LYS A 80 5.53 5.60 -4.83
C LYS A 80 6.10 6.81 -5.53
N LEU A 81 5.23 7.73 -5.94
CA LEU A 81 5.55 8.94 -6.67
C LEU A 81 5.56 10.15 -5.73
N ASN A 82 6.44 11.10 -5.99
CA ASN A 82 6.47 12.37 -5.27
C ASN A 82 5.31 13.25 -5.75
N PRO A 83 4.36 13.64 -4.87
CA PRO A 83 3.20 14.44 -5.23
C PRO A 83 3.53 15.89 -5.62
N SER A 84 4.70 16.40 -5.27
CA SER A 84 5.13 17.77 -5.61
C SER A 84 5.51 17.93 -7.09
N VAL A 85 5.57 16.82 -7.83
CA VAL A 85 5.98 16.79 -9.24
C VAL A 85 4.78 16.45 -10.12
N GLY A 86 4.69 17.07 -11.30
CA GLY A 86 3.71 16.69 -12.31
C GLY A 86 4.16 15.42 -13.05
N TRP A 87 3.27 14.42 -13.13
CA TRP A 87 3.59 13.13 -13.74
C TRP A 87 2.85 12.88 -15.04
N ARG A 88 3.59 12.44 -16.05
CA ARG A 88 3.03 11.80 -17.26
C ARG A 88 3.37 10.33 -17.22
N ILE A 89 2.37 9.47 -17.34
CA ILE A 89 2.54 8.00 -17.22
C ILE A 89 2.42 7.39 -18.62
N GLU A 90 3.39 6.59 -19.01
CA GLU A 90 3.42 5.86 -20.28
C GLU A 90 3.52 4.36 -20.00
N ALA A 91 2.57 3.58 -20.52
CA ALA A 91 2.58 2.14 -20.47
C ALA A 91 2.84 1.58 -21.87
N THR A 92 3.98 0.90 -22.04
CA THR A 92 4.38 0.37 -23.32
C THR A 92 4.63 -1.15 -23.26
N ARG A 93 4.29 -1.87 -24.32
CA ARG A 93 4.57 -3.32 -24.52
C ARG A 93 3.95 -4.23 -23.46
N GLY A 94 2.63 -4.23 -23.41
CA GLY A 94 1.85 -5.22 -22.65
C GLY A 94 2.03 -5.07 -21.13
N MET A 95 1.01 -4.55 -20.50
CA MET A 95 0.89 -4.49 -19.04
C MET A 95 -0.41 -5.18 -18.64
N THR A 96 -0.32 -6.00 -17.61
CA THR A 96 -1.48 -6.63 -16.98
C THR A 96 -1.47 -6.30 -15.49
N GLY A 97 -2.64 -6.05 -14.90
CA GLY A 97 -2.75 -5.86 -13.46
C GLY A 97 -2.14 -4.56 -12.95
N LEU A 98 -2.50 -3.40 -13.51
CA LEU A 98 -2.14 -2.10 -12.94
C LEU A 98 -3.18 -1.67 -11.91
N ARG A 99 -2.76 -1.43 -10.67
CA ARG A 99 -3.54 -0.73 -9.66
C ARG A 99 -2.85 0.60 -9.35
N ALA A 100 -3.51 1.72 -9.65
CA ALA A 100 -2.93 3.03 -9.50
C ALA A 100 -3.82 3.95 -8.66
N ASP A 101 -3.40 4.23 -7.43
CA ASP A 101 -3.96 5.31 -6.62
C ASP A 101 -3.19 6.59 -6.89
N LEU A 102 -3.77 7.43 -7.74
CA LEU A 102 -3.20 8.69 -8.18
C LEU A 102 -3.85 9.92 -7.50
N GLN A 103 -4.62 9.73 -6.42
CA GLN A 103 -5.35 10.83 -5.76
C GLN A 103 -4.43 11.97 -5.29
N GLY A 104 -3.22 11.63 -4.83
CA GLY A 104 -2.20 12.63 -4.46
C GLY A 104 -1.28 13.03 -5.61
N VAL A 105 -1.45 12.51 -6.82
CA VAL A 105 -0.56 12.77 -7.95
C VAL A 105 -1.08 13.92 -8.81
N ARG A 106 -0.25 14.90 -9.10
CA ARG A 106 -0.51 15.85 -10.19
C ARG A 106 -0.32 15.15 -11.54
N LEU A 107 -1.39 14.49 -12.02
CA LEU A 107 -1.37 13.78 -13.29
C LEU A 107 -1.46 14.77 -14.46
N LEU A 108 -0.50 14.72 -15.37
CA LEU A 108 -0.44 15.55 -16.60
C LEU A 108 -0.95 14.80 -17.84
N GLY A 109 -1.14 13.50 -17.74
CA GLY A 109 -1.65 12.64 -18.78
C GLY A 109 -1.17 11.20 -18.64
N MET A 110 -1.87 10.31 -19.33
CA MET A 110 -1.52 8.88 -19.39
C MET A 110 -1.64 8.39 -20.84
N GLU A 111 -0.64 7.64 -21.29
CA GLU A 111 -0.64 7.02 -22.60
C GLU A 111 -0.36 5.53 -22.50
N VAL A 112 -1.25 4.72 -23.08
CA VAL A 112 -1.18 3.26 -23.08
C VAL A 112 -1.10 2.78 -24.53
N GLU A 113 0.08 2.33 -24.95
CA GLU A 113 0.33 1.97 -26.36
C GLU A 113 -0.33 0.64 -26.75
N HIS A 114 -0.40 -0.33 -25.84
CA HIS A 114 -0.91 -1.67 -26.09
C HIS A 114 -2.19 -1.95 -25.30
N ALA A 115 -2.71 -3.16 -25.37
CA ALA A 115 -3.91 -3.55 -24.65
C ALA A 115 -3.72 -3.44 -23.13
N ALA A 116 -4.69 -2.85 -22.44
CA ALA A 116 -4.81 -2.82 -20.99
C ALA A 116 -5.78 -3.92 -20.53
N SER A 117 -5.41 -4.68 -19.49
CA SER A 117 -6.27 -5.71 -18.92
C SER A 117 -6.14 -5.79 -17.40
N GLY A 118 -7.28 -5.77 -16.70
CA GLY A 118 -7.32 -5.84 -15.24
C GLY A 118 -6.72 -4.60 -14.56
N TRP A 119 -7.04 -3.40 -15.05
CA TRP A 119 -6.54 -2.15 -14.52
C TRP A 119 -7.56 -1.46 -13.62
N GLU A 120 -7.07 -0.91 -12.53
CA GLU A 120 -7.84 -0.07 -11.61
C GLU A 120 -7.09 1.25 -11.39
N LEU A 121 -7.71 2.36 -11.76
CA LEU A 121 -7.13 3.69 -11.68
C LEU A 121 -8.02 4.57 -10.79
N THR A 122 -7.47 5.15 -9.74
CA THR A 122 -8.13 6.20 -8.96
C THR A 122 -7.43 7.53 -9.21
N LEU A 123 -8.14 8.48 -9.82
CA LEU A 123 -7.57 9.73 -10.31
C LEU A 123 -7.73 10.86 -9.28
N ALA A 124 -6.81 11.83 -9.28
CA ALA A 124 -6.91 13.09 -8.55
C ALA A 124 -7.92 14.05 -9.20
N ARG A 125 -8.19 15.19 -8.58
CA ARG A 125 -8.80 16.33 -9.32
C ARG A 125 -7.81 16.81 -10.37
N PRO A 126 -8.23 16.92 -11.64
CA PRO A 126 -7.34 17.42 -12.70
C PRO A 126 -7.05 18.91 -12.51
N VAL A 127 -5.90 19.34 -13.00
CA VAL A 127 -5.54 20.75 -13.12
C VAL A 127 -5.32 21.01 -14.60
N GLY A 128 -6.28 21.66 -15.23
CA GLY A 128 -6.41 21.77 -16.68
C GLY A 128 -6.95 20.49 -17.34
N PRO A 129 -6.96 20.42 -18.67
CA PRO A 129 -7.39 19.24 -19.42
C PRO A 129 -6.35 18.13 -19.32
N VAL A 130 -6.75 16.97 -18.76
CA VAL A 130 -5.89 15.78 -18.61
C VAL A 130 -6.38 14.68 -19.54
N GLN A 131 -5.50 14.21 -20.43
CA GLN A 131 -5.83 13.16 -21.39
C GLN A 131 -5.30 11.80 -20.93
N LEU A 132 -6.21 10.79 -20.94
CA LEU A 132 -5.89 9.38 -20.81
C LEU A 132 -6.16 8.70 -22.15
N ARG A 133 -5.13 8.25 -22.85
CA ARG A 133 -5.26 7.66 -24.18
C ARG A 133 -4.85 6.19 -24.18
N PHE A 134 -5.79 5.31 -24.52
CA PHE A 134 -5.57 3.88 -24.71
C PHE A 134 -5.54 3.58 -26.21
N ARG A 135 -4.36 3.38 -26.77
CA ARG A 135 -4.16 3.09 -28.22
C ARG A 135 -4.48 1.63 -28.57
N GLY A 136 -4.31 0.72 -27.63
CA GLY A 136 -4.74 -0.67 -27.72
C GLY A 136 -6.19 -0.88 -27.28
N GLY A 137 -6.66 -2.13 -27.27
CA GLY A 137 -7.95 -2.49 -26.66
C GLY A 137 -7.89 -2.40 -25.12
N ALA A 138 -9.05 -2.28 -24.47
CA ALA A 138 -9.15 -2.32 -23.02
C ALA A 138 -10.13 -3.41 -22.57
N ARG A 139 -9.75 -4.18 -21.54
CA ARG A 139 -10.58 -5.22 -20.92
C ARG A 139 -10.50 -5.13 -19.42
N GLU A 140 -11.64 -5.15 -18.76
CA GLU A 140 -11.68 -5.13 -17.29
C GLU A 140 -10.88 -3.95 -16.74
N VAL A 141 -11.15 -2.74 -17.23
CA VAL A 141 -10.51 -1.50 -16.82
C VAL A 141 -11.51 -0.67 -16.06
N THR A 142 -11.17 -0.30 -14.83
CA THR A 142 -11.95 0.60 -13.99
C THR A 142 -11.19 1.90 -13.77
N ILE A 143 -11.86 3.03 -14.00
CA ILE A 143 -11.29 4.37 -13.82
C ILE A 143 -12.23 5.16 -12.92
N HIS A 144 -11.80 5.41 -11.70
CA HIS A 144 -12.49 6.24 -10.73
C HIS A 144 -11.97 7.68 -10.82
N ARG A 145 -12.87 8.64 -10.99
CA ARG A 145 -12.56 10.07 -10.93
C ARG A 145 -13.28 10.75 -9.76
N PRO A 146 -12.78 11.89 -9.25
CA PRO A 146 -13.48 12.63 -8.19
C PRO A 146 -14.89 13.03 -8.63
N ALA A 147 -15.87 12.91 -7.72
CA ALA A 147 -17.23 13.41 -7.96
C ALA A 147 -17.21 14.89 -8.34
N GLY A 148 -18.10 15.27 -9.27
CA GLY A 148 -18.17 16.62 -9.80
C GLY A 148 -17.05 17.00 -10.78
N THR A 149 -16.16 16.07 -11.13
CA THR A 149 -15.13 16.30 -12.17
C THR A 149 -15.71 16.03 -13.55
N ALA A 150 -15.60 17.00 -14.44
CA ALA A 150 -16.03 16.85 -15.83
C ALA A 150 -15.19 15.80 -16.58
N ALA A 151 -15.84 14.93 -17.33
CA ALA A 151 -15.17 13.90 -18.12
C ALA A 151 -15.86 13.64 -19.46
N ARG A 152 -15.05 13.27 -20.45
CA ARG A 152 -15.47 12.71 -21.72
C ARG A 152 -14.86 11.34 -21.89
N VAL A 153 -15.68 10.38 -22.33
CA VAL A 153 -15.21 9.05 -22.75
C VAL A 153 -15.50 8.88 -24.22
N GLN A 154 -14.50 8.55 -25.02
CA GLN A 154 -14.60 8.27 -26.43
C GLN A 154 -14.09 6.86 -26.72
N VAL A 155 -14.87 6.06 -27.46
CA VAL A 155 -14.49 4.71 -27.92
C VAL A 155 -14.62 4.67 -29.43
N THR A 156 -13.56 4.30 -30.16
CA THR A 156 -13.59 4.27 -31.64
C THR A 156 -13.90 2.87 -32.17
N GLY A 157 -13.55 1.81 -31.47
CA GLY A 157 -13.64 0.41 -31.96
C GLY A 157 -14.84 -0.40 -31.43
N GLY A 158 -15.88 0.29 -30.95
CA GLY A 158 -17.04 -0.35 -30.31
C GLY A 158 -16.81 -0.81 -28.88
N SER A 159 -17.88 -1.12 -28.16
CA SER A 159 -17.82 -1.58 -26.78
C SER A 159 -18.72 -2.77 -26.49
N SER A 160 -18.29 -3.63 -25.57
CA SER A 160 -19.08 -4.71 -24.98
C SER A 160 -18.99 -4.60 -23.45
N GLY A 161 -20.03 -4.01 -22.83
CA GLY A 161 -20.05 -3.69 -21.40
C GLY A 161 -19.20 -2.45 -21.08
N LEU A 162 -19.71 -1.27 -21.36
CA LEU A 162 -19.18 0.00 -20.89
C LEU A 162 -20.13 0.59 -19.86
N THR A 163 -19.62 1.03 -18.73
CA THR A 163 -20.35 1.85 -17.76
C THR A 163 -19.71 3.23 -17.69
N PHE A 164 -20.50 4.28 -17.84
CA PHE A 164 -20.07 5.65 -17.63
C PHE A 164 -21.02 6.31 -16.63
N ASP A 165 -20.51 6.61 -15.46
CA ASP A 165 -21.27 6.98 -14.28
C ASP A 165 -22.41 5.97 -14.00
N ASP A 166 -23.64 6.41 -13.88
CA ASP A 166 -24.80 5.57 -13.59
C ASP A 166 -25.39 4.85 -14.83
N GLN A 167 -24.79 5.05 -16.00
CA GLN A 167 -25.31 4.51 -17.26
C GLN A 167 -24.48 3.35 -17.77
N SER A 168 -25.11 2.20 -17.99
CA SER A 168 -24.46 1.00 -18.52
C SER A 168 -24.92 0.70 -19.95
N TYR A 169 -23.96 0.46 -20.83
CA TYR A 169 -24.15 0.20 -22.25
C TYR A 169 -23.69 -1.24 -22.55
N LYS A 170 -24.63 -2.15 -22.84
CA LYS A 170 -24.31 -3.57 -23.07
C LYS A 170 -23.47 -3.80 -24.31
N ALA A 171 -23.80 -3.11 -25.42
CA ALA A 171 -23.04 -3.14 -26.65
C ALA A 171 -23.22 -1.86 -27.43
N VAL A 172 -22.15 -1.32 -27.97
CA VAL A 172 -22.15 -0.15 -28.85
C VAL A 172 -21.26 -0.44 -30.05
N ALA A 173 -21.79 -0.32 -31.23
CA ALA A 173 -21.02 -0.53 -32.46
C ALA A 173 -20.37 0.78 -32.92
N GLY A 174 -19.17 0.69 -33.44
CA GLY A 174 -18.46 1.82 -34.04
C GLY A 174 -17.97 2.84 -33.00
N GLU A 175 -17.95 4.10 -33.41
CA GLU A 175 -17.51 5.21 -32.57
C GLU A 175 -18.66 5.74 -31.71
N ALA A 176 -18.35 6.00 -30.44
CA ALA A 176 -19.29 6.61 -29.50
C ALA A 176 -18.57 7.54 -28.53
N VAL A 177 -19.29 8.58 -28.11
CA VAL A 177 -18.79 9.60 -27.17
C VAL A 177 -19.82 9.86 -26.09
N TRP A 178 -19.37 9.84 -24.85
CA TRP A 178 -20.16 10.22 -23.68
C TRP A 178 -19.49 11.39 -22.97
N LYS A 179 -20.28 12.31 -22.46
CA LYS A 179 -19.79 13.48 -21.71
C LYS A 179 -20.63 13.68 -20.47
N THR A 180 -19.99 14.13 -19.40
CA THR A 180 -20.72 14.69 -18.25
C THR A 180 -21.34 16.04 -18.61
N SER A 181 -22.35 16.45 -17.87
CA SER A 181 -22.88 17.82 -17.96
C SER A 181 -21.77 18.84 -17.71
N GLY A 182 -21.74 19.93 -18.52
CA GLY A 182 -20.74 21.00 -18.38
C GLY A 182 -19.30 20.64 -18.82
N TYR A 183 -19.11 19.52 -19.53
CA TYR A 183 -17.76 19.09 -19.95
C TYR A 183 -17.08 20.14 -20.87
N ASP A 184 -17.80 20.71 -21.79
CA ASP A 184 -17.22 21.62 -22.81
C ASP A 184 -16.76 22.95 -22.19
N GLU A 185 -17.41 23.40 -21.12
CA GLU A 185 -17.11 24.63 -20.39
C GLU A 185 -16.07 24.42 -19.27
N ALA A 186 -15.86 23.17 -18.84
CA ALA A 186 -14.97 22.87 -17.74
C ALA A 186 -13.49 23.09 -18.11
N ALA A 187 -12.81 23.95 -17.36
CA ALA A 187 -11.36 24.15 -17.50
C ALA A 187 -10.58 22.89 -17.04
N ASP A 188 -11.03 22.30 -15.93
CA ASP A 188 -10.43 21.12 -15.30
C ASP A 188 -11.27 19.89 -15.66
N ARG A 189 -10.72 19.02 -16.51
CA ARG A 189 -11.49 17.90 -17.04
C ARG A 189 -10.62 16.72 -17.45
N TYR A 190 -11.22 15.55 -17.52
CA TYR A 190 -10.63 14.36 -18.09
C TYR A 190 -11.14 14.07 -19.50
N ASP A 191 -10.21 13.72 -20.39
CA ASP A 191 -10.47 13.27 -21.74
C ASP A 191 -9.95 11.83 -21.91
N ILE A 192 -10.86 10.86 -21.85
CA ILE A 192 -10.52 9.43 -21.83
C ILE A 192 -10.84 8.86 -23.22
N VAL A 193 -9.81 8.43 -23.95
CA VAL A 193 -9.93 7.96 -25.33
C VAL A 193 -9.47 6.52 -25.46
N PHE A 194 -10.37 5.66 -25.89
CA PHE A 194 -10.07 4.29 -26.30
C PHE A 194 -10.08 4.20 -27.82
N ALA A 195 -8.90 4.12 -28.44
CA ALA A 195 -8.77 4.11 -29.90
C ALA A 195 -9.14 2.76 -30.54
N ARG A 196 -9.45 1.74 -29.73
CA ARG A 196 -9.92 0.42 -30.17
C ARG A 196 -11.07 -0.06 -29.30
N GLY A 197 -11.57 -1.29 -29.59
CA GLY A 197 -12.67 -1.88 -28.84
C GLY A 197 -12.39 -2.10 -27.36
N VAL A 198 -13.44 -1.96 -26.55
CA VAL A 198 -13.40 -2.12 -25.10
C VAL A 198 -14.35 -3.23 -24.63
N ARG A 199 -14.00 -3.90 -23.52
CA ARG A 199 -14.84 -4.91 -22.88
C ARG A 199 -14.80 -4.74 -21.37
N ASN A 200 -15.98 -4.66 -20.75
CA ASN A 200 -16.13 -4.49 -19.30
C ASN A 200 -15.27 -3.33 -18.77
N VAL A 201 -15.52 -2.13 -19.32
CA VAL A 201 -14.84 -0.91 -18.88
C VAL A 201 -15.83 -0.09 -18.05
N VAL A 202 -15.36 0.37 -16.91
CA VAL A 202 -16.11 1.23 -16.00
C VAL A 202 -15.36 2.56 -15.85
N VAL A 203 -16.05 3.66 -16.08
CA VAL A 203 -15.58 5.00 -15.75
C VAL A 203 -16.65 5.65 -14.89
N ASP A 204 -16.36 5.79 -13.60
CA ASP A 204 -17.33 6.29 -12.62
C ASP A 204 -16.73 7.38 -11.72
N THR A 205 -17.53 7.83 -10.77
CA THR A 205 -17.09 8.81 -9.78
C THR A 205 -16.88 8.15 -8.42
N LEU A 206 -15.77 8.53 -7.78
CA LEU A 206 -15.60 8.37 -6.34
C LEU A 206 -15.88 9.69 -5.65
N ASP A 207 -16.73 9.67 -4.64
CA ASP A 207 -16.84 10.80 -3.73
C ASP A 207 -15.57 10.83 -2.87
N LEU A 208 -14.60 11.65 -3.26
CA LEU A 208 -13.34 11.81 -2.51
C LEU A 208 -13.54 12.61 -1.20
N GLN A 209 -14.72 13.20 -0.99
CA GLN A 209 -15.12 13.74 0.31
C GLN A 209 -15.70 12.63 1.22
N ALA A 210 -16.29 11.62 0.62
CA ALA A 210 -16.34 10.30 1.18
C ALA A 210 -15.09 9.56 0.67
N ALA A 211 -13.93 9.79 1.26
CA ALA A 211 -12.89 8.76 1.26
C ALA A 211 -13.63 7.45 1.56
N PRO A 212 -13.52 6.35 0.74
CA PRO A 212 -14.27 5.12 1.00
C PRO A 212 -14.08 4.89 2.48
N PRO A 213 -15.13 4.84 3.30
CA PRO A 213 -15.01 4.99 4.76
C PRO A 213 -13.90 4.04 5.11
N ALA A 214 -12.74 4.60 5.51
CA ALA A 214 -11.51 3.86 5.69
C ALA A 214 -12.01 2.69 6.49
N ARG A 215 -11.96 1.46 5.95
CA ARG A 215 -12.77 0.36 6.47
C ARG A 215 -12.31 0.19 7.90
N ARG A 216 -12.92 1.02 8.75
CA ARG A 216 -12.56 1.12 10.15
C ARG A 216 -13.00 -0.18 10.76
N LEU A 217 -12.05 -0.91 11.20
CA LEU A 217 -12.26 -2.16 11.88
C LEU A 217 -11.79 -2.00 13.32
N LEU A 218 -12.67 -2.33 14.25
CA LEU A 218 -12.23 -2.50 15.63
C LEU A 218 -11.42 -3.80 15.70
N ALA A 219 -10.13 -3.66 15.93
CA ALA A 219 -9.24 -4.81 16.00
C ALA A 219 -8.11 -4.60 17.02
N THR A 220 -7.43 -5.68 17.35
CA THR A 220 -6.31 -5.67 18.29
C THR A 220 -4.99 -5.69 17.54
N VAL A 221 -4.14 -4.73 17.83
CA VAL A 221 -2.80 -4.58 17.29
C VAL A 221 -1.80 -5.19 18.25
N LEU A 222 -0.93 -6.02 17.74
CA LEU A 222 0.25 -6.55 18.40
C LEU A 222 1.51 -6.03 17.69
N PHE A 223 2.38 -5.37 18.45
CA PHE A 223 3.76 -5.13 18.06
C PHE A 223 4.70 -5.98 18.92
N THR A 224 5.74 -6.52 18.29
CA THR A 224 6.86 -7.16 18.97
C THR A 224 8.18 -6.57 18.52
N ASP A 225 9.23 -6.74 19.32
CA ASP A 225 10.59 -6.25 19.05
C ASP A 225 11.61 -7.12 19.79
N ILE A 226 12.76 -7.41 19.16
CA ILE A 226 13.85 -8.17 19.77
C ILE A 226 14.68 -7.24 20.67
N VAL A 227 14.84 -7.63 21.93
CA VAL A 227 15.59 -6.85 22.90
C VAL A 227 17.08 -6.86 22.57
N GLY A 228 17.68 -5.65 22.45
CA GLY A 228 19.12 -5.50 22.18
C GLY A 228 19.55 -6.05 20.82
N SER A 229 18.69 -5.90 19.79
CA SER A 229 18.93 -6.45 18.44
C SER A 229 20.26 -6.01 17.84
N THR A 230 20.66 -4.74 18.02
CA THR A 230 21.91 -4.20 17.49
C THR A 230 23.13 -4.85 18.13
N GLU A 231 23.17 -4.94 19.47
CA GLU A 231 24.26 -5.56 20.22
C GLU A 231 24.36 -7.06 19.94
N ARG A 232 23.18 -7.72 19.82
CA ARG A 232 23.10 -9.15 19.48
C ARG A 232 23.60 -9.41 18.06
N ALA A 233 23.27 -8.56 17.10
CA ALA A 233 23.75 -8.64 15.72
C ALA A 233 25.29 -8.54 15.67
N GLN A 234 25.85 -7.57 16.40
CA GLN A 234 27.32 -7.41 16.51
C GLN A 234 27.99 -8.61 17.15
N ALA A 235 27.41 -9.16 18.20
CA ALA A 235 27.99 -10.31 18.92
C ALA A 235 27.89 -11.63 18.13
N ALA A 236 26.77 -11.85 17.41
CA ALA A 236 26.53 -13.08 16.66
C ALA A 236 27.22 -13.12 15.29
N GLY A 237 27.46 -11.96 14.70
CA GLY A 237 27.93 -11.80 13.32
C GLY A 237 26.80 -12.01 12.29
N ASP A 238 27.00 -11.48 11.09
CA ASP A 238 25.95 -11.34 10.04
C ASP A 238 25.24 -12.65 9.65
N ARG A 239 25.99 -13.76 9.60
CA ARG A 239 25.40 -15.04 9.20
C ARG A 239 24.46 -15.58 10.27
N ARG A 240 24.97 -15.64 11.52
CA ARG A 240 24.19 -16.18 12.64
C ARG A 240 23.00 -15.29 12.97
N TRP A 241 23.16 -13.98 12.86
CA TRP A 241 22.08 -13.03 13.06
C TRP A 241 20.95 -13.21 12.04
N ARG A 242 21.29 -13.41 10.76
CA ARG A 242 20.28 -13.72 9.72
C ARG A 242 19.52 -15.02 10.01
N GLU A 243 20.22 -16.09 10.41
CA GLU A 243 19.57 -17.35 10.81
C GLU A 243 18.58 -17.15 11.97
N LEU A 244 18.91 -16.30 12.96
CA LEU A 244 18.03 -15.98 14.08
C LEU A 244 16.83 -15.15 13.65
N LEU A 245 17.01 -14.18 12.75
CA LEU A 245 15.90 -13.39 12.19
C LEU A 245 14.97 -14.25 11.32
N ASP A 246 15.50 -15.16 10.52
CA ASP A 246 14.71 -16.09 9.73
C ASP A 246 13.86 -17.00 10.64
N ALA A 247 14.44 -17.52 11.72
CA ALA A 247 13.73 -18.32 12.72
C ALA A 247 12.64 -17.51 13.45
N HIS A 248 12.95 -16.25 13.81
CA HIS A 248 11.98 -15.31 14.38
C HIS A 248 10.80 -15.08 13.43
N ASP A 249 11.06 -14.78 12.16
CA ASP A 249 10.03 -14.49 11.16
C ASP A 249 9.16 -15.70 10.87
N GLU A 250 9.74 -16.90 10.85
CA GLU A 250 8.99 -18.14 10.66
C GLU A 250 8.10 -18.45 11.88
N ALA A 251 8.62 -18.32 13.10
CA ALA A 251 7.83 -18.48 14.33
C ALA A 251 6.68 -17.48 14.39
N ALA A 252 6.94 -16.20 14.08
CA ALA A 252 5.93 -15.16 14.06
C ALA A 252 4.84 -15.44 13.02
N ARG A 253 5.22 -15.81 11.78
CA ARG A 253 4.25 -16.15 10.72
C ARG A 253 3.34 -17.29 11.13
N ARG A 254 3.91 -18.34 11.67
CA ARG A 254 3.18 -19.55 12.09
C ARG A 254 2.24 -19.26 13.27
N LEU A 255 2.74 -18.62 14.32
CA LEU A 255 1.96 -18.36 15.55
C LEU A 255 0.86 -17.32 15.31
N VAL A 256 1.12 -16.26 14.56
CA VAL A 256 0.08 -15.29 14.16
C VAL A 256 -1.03 -16.00 13.40
N GLY A 257 -0.69 -16.88 12.45
CA GLY A 257 -1.69 -17.65 11.69
C GLY A 257 -2.48 -18.64 12.55
N GLN A 258 -1.83 -19.34 13.48
CA GLN A 258 -2.48 -20.28 14.40
C GLN A 258 -3.50 -19.60 15.32
N GLU A 259 -3.19 -18.39 15.77
CA GLU A 259 -4.09 -17.58 16.58
C GLU A 259 -5.13 -16.79 15.76
N GLY A 260 -5.24 -17.06 14.46
CA GLY A 260 -6.21 -16.42 13.57
C GLY A 260 -5.90 -14.92 13.31
N GLY A 261 -4.68 -14.51 13.53
CA GLY A 261 -4.22 -13.16 13.24
C GLY A 261 -3.73 -12.99 11.78
N ARG A 262 -3.57 -11.74 11.38
CA ARG A 262 -2.95 -11.35 10.11
C ARG A 262 -1.65 -10.59 10.39
N ARG A 263 -0.52 -11.13 9.92
CA ARG A 263 0.75 -10.40 9.93
C ARG A 263 0.70 -9.31 8.86
N ILE A 264 0.95 -8.08 9.25
CA ILE A 264 0.91 -6.91 8.37
C ILE A 264 2.29 -6.70 7.75
N LYS A 265 3.32 -6.58 8.60
CA LYS A 265 4.71 -6.38 8.14
C LYS A 265 5.71 -6.80 9.21
N SER A 266 6.93 -7.09 8.78
CA SER A 266 8.11 -7.11 9.64
C SER A 266 8.62 -5.68 9.81
N THR A 267 9.02 -5.33 11.03
CA THR A 267 9.59 -3.99 11.36
C THR A 267 11.12 -4.03 11.44
N GLY A 268 11.73 -5.03 10.80
CA GLY A 268 13.16 -5.30 10.85
C GLY A 268 13.46 -6.44 11.80
N ASP A 269 13.48 -6.18 13.09
CA ASP A 269 13.69 -7.11 14.21
C ASP A 269 12.40 -7.38 15.01
N GLY A 270 11.25 -6.99 14.49
CA GLY A 270 9.95 -7.19 15.12
C GLY A 270 8.83 -7.44 14.12
N VAL A 271 7.61 -7.60 14.63
CA VAL A 271 6.41 -7.90 13.85
C VAL A 271 5.27 -7.00 14.23
N LEU A 272 4.53 -6.53 13.21
CA LEU A 272 3.21 -5.95 13.34
C LEU A 272 2.15 -6.98 12.89
N ALA A 273 1.25 -7.32 13.79
CA ALA A 273 0.12 -8.20 13.49
C ALA A 273 -1.20 -7.63 14.03
N VAL A 274 -2.31 -8.06 13.44
CA VAL A 274 -3.67 -7.65 13.81
C VAL A 274 -4.53 -8.89 14.05
N PHE A 275 -5.38 -8.82 15.07
CA PHE A 275 -6.28 -9.88 15.50
C PHE A 275 -7.71 -9.34 15.67
N ASP A 276 -8.69 -10.19 15.50
CA ASP A 276 -10.10 -9.90 15.73
C ASP A 276 -10.47 -9.81 17.23
N GLY A 277 -9.56 -10.21 18.13
CA GLY A 277 -9.76 -10.14 19.57
C GLY A 277 -8.49 -10.13 20.39
N PRO A 278 -8.50 -9.43 21.56
CA PRO A 278 -7.30 -9.21 22.36
C PRO A 278 -6.78 -10.49 23.04
N GLY A 279 -7.63 -11.45 23.36
CA GLY A 279 -7.19 -12.73 23.95
C GLY A 279 -6.26 -13.51 23.01
N ARG A 280 -6.56 -13.53 21.71
CA ARG A 280 -5.72 -14.17 20.68
C ARG A 280 -4.40 -13.45 20.50
N ALA A 281 -4.40 -12.11 20.51
CA ALA A 281 -3.19 -11.32 20.43
C ALA A 281 -2.25 -11.59 21.62
N ILE A 282 -2.80 -11.69 22.84
CA ILE A 282 -2.03 -12.03 24.05
C ILE A 282 -1.50 -13.46 23.94
N GLY A 283 -2.33 -14.43 23.57
CA GLY A 283 -1.93 -15.84 23.38
C GLY A 283 -0.77 -15.96 22.39
N CYS A 284 -0.86 -15.27 21.24
CA CYS A 284 0.20 -15.21 20.25
C CYS A 284 1.49 -14.63 20.83
N ALA A 285 1.42 -13.49 21.54
CA ALA A 285 2.58 -12.84 22.13
C ALA A 285 3.28 -13.72 23.17
N VAL A 286 2.53 -14.41 24.03
CA VAL A 286 3.04 -15.34 25.05
C VAL A 286 3.70 -16.55 24.39
N ALA A 287 3.07 -17.15 23.38
CA ALA A 287 3.62 -18.28 22.63
C ALA A 287 4.93 -17.88 21.90
N LEU A 288 4.93 -16.71 21.26
CA LEU A 288 6.10 -16.21 20.55
C LEU A 288 7.25 -15.93 21.52
N ARG A 289 7.01 -15.27 22.65
CA ARG A 289 8.00 -15.04 23.70
C ARG A 289 8.64 -16.35 24.16
N LYS A 290 7.84 -17.37 24.44
CA LYS A 290 8.28 -18.68 24.91
C LYS A 290 9.14 -19.40 23.87
N GLU A 291 8.71 -19.41 22.62
CA GLU A 291 9.41 -20.08 21.53
C GLU A 291 10.77 -19.43 21.23
N LEU A 292 10.80 -18.10 21.15
CA LEU A 292 12.01 -17.34 20.85
C LEU A 292 13.02 -17.41 21.98
N ALA A 293 12.58 -17.49 23.24
CA ALA A 293 13.46 -17.73 24.37
C ALA A 293 14.23 -19.05 24.22
N GLY A 294 13.64 -20.09 23.62
CA GLY A 294 14.27 -21.38 23.33
C GLY A 294 15.46 -21.32 22.37
N ILE A 295 15.53 -20.28 21.53
CA ILE A 295 16.64 -20.04 20.60
C ILE A 295 17.54 -18.87 21.04
N GLY A 296 17.35 -18.39 22.27
CA GLY A 296 18.17 -17.33 22.89
C GLY A 296 17.76 -15.91 22.46
N LEU A 297 16.59 -15.73 21.85
CA LEU A 297 16.03 -14.42 21.54
C LEU A 297 15.03 -14.01 22.63
N GLU A 298 15.22 -12.84 23.17
CA GLU A 298 14.28 -12.19 24.08
C GLU A 298 13.52 -11.12 23.35
N ILE A 299 12.18 -11.12 23.45
CA ILE A 299 11.32 -10.12 22.84
C ILE A 299 10.53 -9.34 23.89
N ARG A 300 10.09 -8.16 23.52
CA ARG A 300 9.06 -7.38 24.21
C ARG A 300 7.86 -7.19 23.29
N ALA A 301 6.68 -6.95 23.86
CA ALA A 301 5.46 -6.78 23.09
C ALA A 301 4.58 -5.67 23.63
N GLY A 302 3.85 -5.01 22.73
CA GLY A 302 2.84 -4.00 23.03
C GLY A 302 1.53 -4.31 22.34
N ILE A 303 0.41 -4.32 23.09
CA ILE A 303 -0.91 -4.70 22.58
C ILE A 303 -1.94 -3.61 22.91
N HIS A 304 -2.70 -3.23 21.89
CA HIS A 304 -3.83 -2.31 22.04
C HIS A 304 -4.99 -2.67 21.14
N THR A 305 -6.21 -2.44 21.58
CA THR A 305 -7.43 -2.61 20.78
C THR A 305 -8.05 -1.25 20.51
N GLY A 306 -8.33 -0.98 19.25
CA GLY A 306 -8.95 0.27 18.82
C GLY A 306 -9.33 0.23 17.33
N GLU A 307 -9.88 1.33 16.84
CA GLU A 307 -10.22 1.45 15.44
C GLU A 307 -8.95 1.55 14.56
N LEU A 308 -8.91 0.71 13.54
CA LEU A 308 -7.86 0.68 12.52
C LEU A 308 -8.42 1.08 11.17
N ASP A 309 -7.65 1.86 10.44
CA ASP A 309 -7.87 2.10 9.02
C ASP A 309 -7.17 0.99 8.22
N LEU A 310 -7.95 0.08 7.62
CA LEU A 310 -7.42 -0.92 6.70
C LEU A 310 -7.11 -0.27 5.36
N ARG A 311 -5.88 -0.45 4.87
CA ARG A 311 -5.43 -0.01 3.56
C ARG A 311 -4.76 -1.19 2.88
N ASP A 312 -5.50 -1.89 2.03
CA ASP A 312 -5.00 -3.09 1.32
C ASP A 312 -4.22 -4.05 2.23
N ASP A 313 -2.89 -4.03 2.17
CA ASP A 313 -2.00 -4.86 2.99
C ASP A 313 -1.36 -4.11 4.18
N ASP A 314 -1.73 -2.85 4.45
CA ASP A 314 -1.24 -2.08 5.61
C ASP A 314 -2.41 -1.67 6.54
N VAL A 315 -2.05 -1.27 7.74
CA VAL A 315 -2.98 -0.75 8.74
C VAL A 315 -2.51 0.60 9.25
N GLY A 316 -3.46 1.53 9.40
CA GLY A 316 -3.22 2.86 9.95
C GLY A 316 -4.16 3.16 11.10
N GLY A 317 -4.08 4.39 11.58
CA GLY A 317 -4.93 4.88 12.67
C GLY A 317 -4.20 5.03 14.00
N ILE A 318 -4.86 5.76 14.92
CA ILE A 318 -4.26 6.08 16.21
C ILE A 318 -3.94 4.83 17.06
N ALA A 319 -4.72 3.77 16.92
CA ALA A 319 -4.53 2.52 17.67
C ALA A 319 -3.21 1.84 17.35
N VAL A 320 -2.73 1.93 16.09
CA VAL A 320 -1.40 1.42 15.70
C VAL A 320 -0.29 2.19 16.43
N HIS A 321 -0.41 3.53 16.47
CA HIS A 321 0.56 4.36 17.17
C HIS A 321 0.57 4.09 18.68
N ILE A 322 -0.61 3.89 19.29
CA ILE A 322 -0.73 3.56 20.73
C ILE A 322 -0.03 2.23 21.01
N ALA A 323 -0.30 1.17 20.25
CA ALA A 323 0.34 -0.13 20.43
C ALA A 323 1.87 -0.06 20.30
N ALA A 324 2.39 0.72 19.34
CA ALA A 324 3.83 0.95 19.20
C ALA A 324 4.43 1.71 20.40
N ARG A 325 3.70 2.63 21.02
CA ARG A 325 4.13 3.34 22.24
C ARG A 325 4.09 2.44 23.47
N ILE A 326 3.12 1.53 23.56
CA ILE A 326 3.06 0.52 24.62
C ILE A 326 4.25 -0.43 24.49
N LEU A 327 4.57 -0.90 23.27
CA LEU A 327 5.79 -1.67 23.03
C LEU A 327 7.04 -0.93 23.52
N ALA A 328 7.16 0.37 23.22
CA ALA A 328 8.32 1.15 23.62
C ALA A 328 8.45 1.33 25.15
N ALA A 329 7.35 1.17 25.89
CA ALA A 329 7.34 1.20 27.37
C ALA A 329 7.61 -0.18 27.99
N ALA A 330 7.55 -1.26 27.20
CA ALA A 330 7.77 -2.63 27.69
C ALA A 330 9.25 -2.90 27.94
N GLY A 331 9.54 -3.52 29.09
CA GLY A 331 10.85 -4.06 29.44
C GLY A 331 11.18 -5.35 28.68
N PRO A 332 12.43 -5.87 28.86
CA PRO A 332 12.83 -7.17 28.32
C PRO A 332 11.90 -8.29 28.80
N GLY A 333 11.48 -9.15 27.86
CA GLY A 333 10.58 -10.27 28.15
C GLY A 333 9.15 -9.88 28.50
N GLU A 334 8.80 -8.59 28.48
CA GLU A 334 7.51 -8.10 28.95
C GLU A 334 6.49 -7.95 27.79
N ILE A 335 5.24 -8.32 28.07
CA ILE A 335 4.10 -8.14 27.19
C ILE A 335 3.17 -7.15 27.85
N LEU A 336 3.17 -5.90 27.38
CA LEU A 336 2.31 -4.85 27.90
C LEU A 336 1.03 -4.71 27.10
N VAL A 337 -0.06 -4.52 27.79
CA VAL A 337 -1.39 -4.28 27.20
C VAL A 337 -2.00 -2.99 27.75
N SER A 338 -2.83 -2.32 26.96
CA SER A 338 -3.58 -1.15 27.40
C SER A 338 -4.74 -1.55 28.33
N ARG A 339 -5.28 -0.56 29.06
CA ARG A 339 -6.51 -0.72 29.85
C ARG A 339 -7.68 -1.23 29.02
N THR A 340 -7.84 -0.74 27.77
CA THR A 340 -8.87 -1.21 26.86
C THR A 340 -8.77 -2.72 26.63
N VAL A 341 -7.57 -3.25 26.40
CA VAL A 341 -7.33 -4.69 26.26
C VAL A 341 -7.68 -5.41 27.55
N ARG A 342 -7.23 -4.93 28.69
CA ARG A 342 -7.53 -5.50 30.01
C ARG A 342 -9.04 -5.62 30.25
N ASP A 343 -9.78 -4.56 29.94
CA ASP A 343 -11.22 -4.55 30.15
C ASP A 343 -11.95 -5.54 29.22
N LEU A 344 -11.49 -5.70 27.98
CA LEU A 344 -12.05 -6.62 27.01
C LEU A 344 -11.74 -8.11 27.32
N VAL A 345 -10.66 -8.42 28.01
CA VAL A 345 -10.32 -9.82 28.39
C VAL A 345 -10.78 -10.19 29.79
N THR A 346 -11.50 -9.31 30.47
CA THR A 346 -12.08 -9.60 31.79
C THR A 346 -13.00 -10.82 31.69
N GLY A 347 -12.75 -11.83 32.55
CA GLY A 347 -13.50 -13.08 32.56
C GLY A 347 -12.95 -14.16 31.61
N SER A 348 -11.92 -13.91 30.81
CA SER A 348 -11.32 -14.89 29.91
C SER A 348 -10.32 -15.86 30.58
N GLY A 349 -10.00 -15.64 31.86
CA GLY A 349 -8.96 -16.41 32.57
C GLY A 349 -7.53 -15.92 32.33
N ILE A 350 -7.33 -14.88 31.52
CA ILE A 350 -6.01 -14.28 31.30
C ILE A 350 -5.64 -13.42 32.52
N ALA A 351 -4.55 -13.78 33.19
CA ALA A 351 -4.02 -13.02 34.31
C ALA A 351 -3.24 -11.79 33.82
N LEU A 352 -3.60 -10.62 34.30
CA LEU A 352 -2.93 -9.35 34.01
C LEU A 352 -2.50 -8.66 35.30
N GLU A 353 -1.24 -8.23 35.35
CA GLU A 353 -0.65 -7.51 36.48
C GLU A 353 -0.59 -6.02 36.18
N ASP A 354 -1.07 -5.18 37.09
CA ASP A 354 -1.04 -3.73 36.93
C ASP A 354 0.41 -3.21 36.93
N ARG A 355 0.77 -2.47 35.91
CA ARG A 355 2.08 -1.81 35.76
C ARG A 355 1.99 -0.28 36.02
N GLY A 356 0.86 0.19 36.50
CA GLY A 356 0.63 1.59 36.81
C GLY A 356 0.41 2.46 35.59
N THR A 357 0.60 3.75 35.81
CA THR A 357 0.31 4.80 34.81
C THR A 357 1.58 5.25 34.12
N HIS A 358 1.56 5.27 32.80
CA HIS A 358 2.68 5.66 31.94
C HIS A 358 2.35 6.88 31.08
N THR A 359 3.33 7.73 30.84
CA THR A 359 3.26 8.79 29.83
C THR A 359 3.81 8.23 28.51
N LEU A 360 2.94 8.10 27.51
CA LEU A 360 3.32 7.60 26.19
C LEU A 360 3.67 8.78 25.27
N LYS A 361 4.85 8.77 24.66
CA LYS A 361 5.36 9.88 23.84
C LYS A 361 4.38 10.24 22.72
N GLY A 362 3.92 11.51 22.72
CA GLY A 362 3.01 12.04 21.68
C GLY A 362 1.53 11.79 21.97
N LEU A 363 1.17 11.30 23.15
CA LEU A 363 -0.20 11.20 23.64
C LEU A 363 -0.33 12.12 24.86
N SER A 364 -1.43 12.87 24.93
CA SER A 364 -1.64 13.90 25.96
C SER A 364 -2.03 13.32 27.33
N ASP A 365 -2.74 12.18 27.32
CA ASP A 365 -3.28 11.59 28.53
C ASP A 365 -2.37 10.49 29.10
N PRO A 366 -2.37 10.29 30.44
CA PRO A 366 -1.69 9.18 31.07
C PRO A 366 -2.38 7.84 30.75
N TRP A 367 -1.59 6.80 30.50
CA TRP A 367 -2.06 5.48 30.09
C TRP A 367 -1.79 4.43 31.17
N GLN A 368 -2.83 3.78 31.66
CA GLN A 368 -2.67 2.63 32.55
C GLN A 368 -2.34 1.40 31.72
N LEU A 369 -1.23 0.73 32.07
CA LEU A 369 -0.74 -0.45 31.39
C LEU A 369 -0.75 -1.67 32.30
N PHE A 370 -0.83 -2.85 31.69
CA PHE A 370 -0.85 -4.12 32.41
C PHE A 370 0.10 -5.09 31.72
N ALA A 371 0.77 -5.96 32.49
CA ALA A 371 1.62 -7.02 31.97
C ALA A 371 0.83 -8.32 31.87
N ALA A 372 0.96 -9.02 30.74
CA ALA A 372 0.46 -10.35 30.52
C ALA A 372 1.58 -11.39 30.74
N ASN A 373 1.31 -12.43 31.53
CA ASN A 373 2.25 -13.47 31.93
C ASN A 373 2.09 -14.77 31.12
#